data_40d58cc05921676bb7817dc956ea84bc
#
_entry.id   40d58cc05921676bb7817dc956ea84bc
#
_cell.length_a   1.000
_cell.length_b   1.000
_cell.length_c   1.000
_cell.angle_alpha   90.00
_cell.angle_beta   90.00
_cell.angle_gamma   90.00
#
_symmetry.space_group_name_H-M   'P 1'
#
loop_
_entity.id
_entity.type
_entity.pdbx_description
1 polymer ?
#
loop_
_entity_poly.entity_id
_entity_poly.type
_entity_poly.pdbx_seq_one_letter_code
_entity_poly.pdbx_strand_id
1 'polypeptide(L)'
;MKQVLFFFLGVFCLMALAVAALWTWLPSQSEIKGCLVTRMYQVELCPGSKNYVPLKQIAPILAKTIILTEDSNFYNHKGFDWDAIEKNAKEGWETGVFKRGGSTITQQLAKNMFLTKDRTFIRKGLEAIITDRIEHTLSKKEILERYLNVVEFGKDIYGVKAAAKYYFKKSPAELSIVESSFLAMVLPNPVKYSMSYYRKELTPFARKRLGRIVEDLYRYHRISEEEYNIAIAQVAYFFQPEPPPEEIFSEGEEVPTLQELENMESQEQMDLGEESE
;
A
#
# COMPACT_ATOMS: atom_id res chain seq x y z
N MET A 1 38.12 -25.03 32.16
CA MET A 1 37.09 -24.07 32.63
C MET A 1 37.42 -22.62 32.25
N LYS A 2 38.61 -22.05 32.56
CA LYS A 2 38.97 -20.66 32.23
C LYS A 2 38.88 -20.33 30.72
N GLN A 3 39.36 -21.18 29.84
CA GLN A 3 39.32 -20.96 28.37
C GLN A 3 37.87 -20.92 27.82
N VAL A 4 36.99 -21.77 28.33
CA VAL A 4 35.57 -21.78 27.96
C VAL A 4 34.89 -20.48 28.43
N LEU A 5 35.20 -20.02 29.62
CA LEU A 5 34.70 -18.74 30.15
C LEU A 5 35.16 -17.56 29.28
N PHE A 6 36.44 -17.50 28.89
CA PHE A 6 36.94 -16.44 28.00
C PHE A 6 36.32 -16.48 26.62
N PHE A 7 36.03 -17.68 26.09
CA PHE A 7 35.32 -17.82 24.82
C PHE A 7 33.89 -17.22 24.88
N PHE A 8 33.10 -17.60 25.89
CA PHE A 8 31.75 -17.03 26.07
C PHE A 8 31.76 -15.52 26.34
N LEU A 9 32.73 -15.02 27.12
CA LEU A 9 32.89 -13.59 27.34
C LEU A 9 33.23 -12.85 26.04
N GLY A 10 34.10 -13.40 25.21
CA GLY A 10 34.43 -12.85 23.88
C GLY A 10 33.21 -12.79 22.96
N VAL A 11 32.43 -13.88 22.89
CA VAL A 11 31.20 -13.91 22.12
C VAL A 11 30.18 -12.89 22.63
N PHE A 12 30.02 -12.77 23.94
CA PHE A 12 29.14 -11.77 24.56
C PHE A 12 29.59 -10.33 24.24
N CYS A 13 30.87 -10.02 24.32
CA CYS A 13 31.40 -8.72 23.96
C CYS A 13 31.18 -8.40 22.47
N LEU A 14 31.39 -9.36 21.57
CA LEU A 14 31.13 -9.20 20.15
C LEU A 14 29.62 -8.95 19.86
N MET A 15 28.75 -9.69 20.54
CA MET A 15 27.29 -9.45 20.42
C MET A 15 26.92 -8.07 20.96
N ALA A 16 27.44 -7.65 22.09
CA ALA A 16 27.19 -6.32 22.66
C ALA A 16 27.63 -5.21 21.70
N LEU A 17 28.82 -5.35 21.10
CA LEU A 17 29.33 -4.41 20.10
C LEU A 17 28.43 -4.38 18.82
N ALA A 18 28.00 -5.54 18.36
CA ALA A 18 27.11 -5.62 17.21
C ALA A 18 25.74 -4.96 17.49
N VAL A 19 25.18 -5.17 18.68
CA VAL A 19 23.94 -4.51 19.12
C VAL A 19 24.14 -2.99 19.25
N ALA A 20 25.24 -2.54 19.80
CA ALA A 20 25.57 -1.11 19.91
C ALA A 20 25.72 -0.47 18.52
N ALA A 21 26.42 -1.14 17.60
CA ALA A 21 26.55 -0.68 16.21
C ALA A 21 25.20 -0.63 15.50
N LEU A 22 24.36 -1.65 15.68
CA LEU A 22 22.99 -1.64 15.15
C LEU A 22 22.17 -0.47 15.71
N TRP A 23 22.28 -0.23 17.02
CA TRP A 23 21.56 0.85 17.69
C TRP A 23 21.93 2.23 17.16
N THR A 24 23.22 2.47 16.87
CA THR A 24 23.72 3.73 16.29
C THR A 24 23.35 3.88 14.81
N TRP A 25 23.13 2.76 14.11
CA TRP A 25 22.72 2.77 12.70
C TRP A 25 21.22 3.00 12.51
N LEU A 26 20.40 2.65 13.50
CA LEU A 26 18.96 2.82 13.44
C LEU A 26 18.57 4.30 13.45
N PRO A 27 17.53 4.69 12.64
CA PRO A 27 17.14 6.09 12.56
C PRO A 27 16.70 6.65 13.93
N SER A 28 17.17 7.84 14.24
CA SER A 28 16.76 8.57 15.43
C SER A 28 15.32 9.10 15.28
N GLN A 29 14.69 9.47 16.40
CA GLN A 29 13.37 10.11 16.37
C GLN A 29 13.36 11.43 15.59
N SER A 30 14.45 12.19 15.65
CA SER A 30 14.62 13.44 14.90
C SER A 30 14.69 13.20 13.39
N GLU A 31 15.34 12.14 12.93
CA GLU A 31 15.36 11.73 11.53
C GLU A 31 13.97 11.26 11.05
N ILE A 32 13.28 10.47 11.89
CA ILE A 32 11.92 9.99 11.57
C ILE A 32 10.95 11.17 11.44
N LYS A 33 11.04 12.19 12.31
CA LYS A 33 10.16 13.38 12.28
C LYS A 33 10.59 14.44 11.27
N GLY A 34 11.88 14.48 10.97
CA GLY A 34 12.49 15.56 10.19
C GLY A 34 12.28 15.46 8.68
N CYS A 35 13.05 16.29 7.99
CA CYS A 35 13.24 16.22 6.56
C CYS A 35 14.29 15.17 6.22
N LEU A 36 14.00 14.34 5.23
CA LEU A 36 14.97 13.38 4.69
C LEU A 36 14.73 13.10 3.21
N VAL A 37 15.72 12.53 2.56
CA VAL A 37 15.56 11.89 1.25
C VAL A 37 15.44 10.39 1.50
N THR A 38 14.36 9.77 1.02
CA THR A 38 14.11 8.34 1.23
C THR A 38 15.19 7.49 0.57
N ARG A 39 15.61 6.41 1.24
CA ARG A 39 16.69 5.54 0.70
C ARG A 39 16.25 4.73 -0.50
N MET A 40 14.99 4.28 -0.50
CA MET A 40 14.51 3.37 -1.55
C MET A 40 14.37 4.03 -2.92
N TYR A 41 13.80 5.23 -2.96
CA TYR A 41 13.40 5.89 -4.20
C TYR A 41 13.97 7.30 -4.37
N GLN A 42 14.79 7.77 -3.42
CA GLN A 42 15.38 9.12 -3.42
C GLN A 42 14.32 10.24 -3.46
N VAL A 43 13.18 10.02 -2.80
CA VAL A 43 12.08 10.99 -2.71
C VAL A 43 12.33 11.93 -1.53
N GLU A 44 12.19 13.22 -1.75
CA GLU A 44 12.22 14.20 -0.67
C GLU A 44 10.95 14.08 0.19
N LEU A 45 11.13 13.70 1.44
CA LEU A 45 10.09 13.64 2.47
C LEU A 45 10.37 14.74 3.49
N CYS A 46 9.86 15.93 3.23
CA CYS A 46 10.12 17.12 4.02
C CYS A 46 8.80 17.81 4.37
N PRO A 47 8.26 17.61 5.58
CA PRO A 47 7.05 18.30 6.02
C PRO A 47 7.20 19.82 5.86
N GLY A 48 6.22 20.43 5.19
CA GLY A 48 6.23 21.88 4.89
C GLY A 48 6.93 22.25 3.58
N SER A 49 7.59 21.32 2.87
CA SER A 49 8.11 21.58 1.52
C SER A 49 6.99 21.70 0.48
N LYS A 50 7.31 22.32 -0.67
CA LYS A 50 6.35 22.53 -1.77
C LYS A 50 5.73 21.23 -2.29
N ASN A 51 6.46 20.13 -2.21
CA ASN A 51 6.02 18.82 -2.74
C ASN A 51 5.29 17.97 -1.71
N TYR A 52 5.38 18.31 -0.44
CA TYR A 52 4.71 17.60 0.64
C TYR A 52 3.24 18.02 0.75
N VAL A 53 2.35 17.05 0.91
CA VAL A 53 0.91 17.28 1.06
C VAL A 53 0.47 16.86 2.46
N PRO A 54 0.08 17.79 3.32
CA PRO A 54 -0.52 17.47 4.61
C PRO A 54 -1.78 16.63 4.45
N LEU A 55 -2.03 15.68 5.36
CA LEU A 55 -3.17 14.76 5.30
C LEU A 55 -4.52 15.48 5.15
N LYS A 56 -4.67 16.65 5.77
CA LYS A 56 -5.86 17.51 5.65
C LYS A 56 -6.11 18.09 4.25
N GLN A 57 -5.10 18.03 3.37
CA GLN A 57 -5.18 18.48 1.97
C GLN A 57 -5.26 17.31 0.99
N ILE A 58 -5.48 16.09 1.51
CA ILE A 58 -5.73 14.88 0.73
C ILE A 58 -7.20 14.53 0.87
N ALA A 59 -7.85 14.13 -0.21
CA ALA A 59 -9.24 13.68 -0.19
C ALA A 59 -9.43 12.60 0.88
N PRO A 60 -10.36 12.77 1.84
CA PRO A 60 -10.59 11.79 2.90
C PRO A 60 -10.89 10.39 2.36
N ILE A 61 -11.53 10.33 1.18
CA ILE A 61 -11.85 9.05 0.54
C ILE A 61 -10.58 8.31 0.10
N LEU A 62 -9.54 8.99 -0.39
CA LEU A 62 -8.29 8.32 -0.73
C LEU A 62 -7.65 7.68 0.51
N ALA A 63 -7.57 8.40 1.62
CA ALA A 63 -7.03 7.87 2.87
C ALA A 63 -7.82 6.62 3.35
N LYS A 64 -9.16 6.68 3.31
CA LYS A 64 -10.03 5.55 3.65
C LYS A 64 -9.81 4.35 2.72
N THR A 65 -9.69 4.59 1.43
CA THR A 65 -9.50 3.54 0.41
C THR A 65 -8.14 2.86 0.60
N ILE A 66 -7.06 3.63 0.76
CA ILE A 66 -5.71 3.09 1.00
C ILE A 66 -5.68 2.23 2.28
N ILE A 67 -6.27 2.72 3.37
CA ILE A 67 -6.35 1.95 4.62
C ILE A 67 -7.14 0.65 4.41
N LEU A 68 -8.28 0.72 3.74
CA LEU A 68 -9.12 -0.44 3.49
C LEU A 68 -8.40 -1.53 2.68
N THR A 69 -7.64 -1.13 1.66
CA THR A 69 -7.00 -2.05 0.73
C THR A 69 -5.63 -2.55 1.17
N GLU A 70 -4.84 -1.71 1.85
CA GLU A 70 -3.47 -2.03 2.23
C GLU A 70 -3.34 -2.52 3.68
N ASP A 71 -4.18 -2.00 4.58
CA ASP A 71 -4.02 -2.21 6.03
C ASP A 71 -5.34 -1.89 6.77
N SER A 72 -6.35 -2.72 6.60
CA SER A 72 -7.71 -2.45 7.09
C SER A 72 -7.80 -2.25 8.61
N ASN A 73 -6.84 -2.78 9.35
CA ASN A 73 -6.74 -2.70 10.82
C ASN A 73 -5.73 -1.62 11.30
N PHE A 74 -5.27 -0.74 10.41
CA PHE A 74 -4.19 0.23 10.61
C PHE A 74 -4.24 0.99 11.93
N TYR A 75 -5.41 1.45 12.35
CA TYR A 75 -5.57 2.24 13.57
C TYR A 75 -5.52 1.42 14.87
N ASN A 76 -5.67 0.10 14.79
CA ASN A 76 -5.80 -0.77 15.96
C ASN A 76 -4.50 -1.52 16.32
N HIS A 77 -3.57 -1.68 15.37
CA HIS A 77 -2.29 -2.34 15.64
C HIS A 77 -1.14 -1.34 15.83
N LYS A 78 -0.02 -1.82 16.36
CA LYS A 78 1.23 -1.04 16.55
C LYS A 78 2.32 -1.53 15.59
N GLY A 79 2.12 -1.27 14.31
CA GLY A 79 3.09 -1.58 13.25
C GLY A 79 2.96 -2.97 12.63
N PHE A 80 2.38 -3.93 13.34
CA PHE A 80 2.18 -5.29 12.86
C PHE A 80 0.73 -5.71 13.11
N ASP A 81 0.05 -6.14 12.06
CA ASP A 81 -1.25 -6.78 12.17
C ASP A 81 -1.05 -8.29 12.38
N TRP A 82 -0.93 -8.69 13.65
CA TRP A 82 -0.69 -10.08 14.03
C TRP A 82 -1.84 -10.99 13.63
N ASP A 83 -3.08 -10.50 13.66
CA ASP A 83 -4.27 -11.27 13.29
C ASP A 83 -4.25 -11.59 11.79
N ALA A 84 -3.90 -10.60 10.96
CA ALA A 84 -3.74 -10.80 9.53
C ALA A 84 -2.55 -11.72 9.20
N ILE A 85 -1.44 -11.60 9.92
CA ILE A 85 -0.26 -12.48 9.76
C ILE A 85 -0.62 -13.92 10.10
N GLU A 86 -1.29 -14.16 11.23
CA GLU A 86 -1.72 -15.49 11.67
C GLU A 86 -2.70 -16.11 10.65
N LYS A 87 -3.70 -15.35 10.22
CA LYS A 87 -4.68 -15.79 9.23
C LYS A 87 -4.00 -16.18 7.92
N ASN A 88 -3.13 -15.32 7.38
CA ASN A 88 -2.41 -15.59 6.13
C ASN A 88 -1.47 -16.80 6.25
N ALA A 89 -0.82 -16.98 7.40
CA ALA A 89 0.03 -18.14 7.65
C ALA A 89 -0.79 -19.43 7.69
N LYS A 90 -1.95 -19.42 8.36
CA LYS A 90 -2.86 -20.56 8.46
C LYS A 90 -3.43 -20.94 7.09
N GLU A 91 -3.96 -19.95 6.34
CA GLU A 91 -4.46 -20.17 4.98
C GLU A 91 -3.36 -20.71 4.05
N GLY A 92 -2.15 -20.13 4.13
CA GLY A 92 -1.02 -20.59 3.34
C GLY A 92 -0.59 -22.02 3.67
N TRP A 93 -0.68 -22.42 4.94
CA TRP A 93 -0.40 -23.78 5.37
C TRP A 93 -1.47 -24.78 4.89
N GLU A 94 -2.74 -24.39 4.94
CA GLU A 94 -3.87 -25.23 4.53
C GLU A 94 -3.96 -25.40 3.00
N THR A 95 -3.67 -24.34 2.25
CA THR A 95 -3.84 -24.32 0.78
C THR A 95 -2.55 -24.58 0.01
N GLY A 96 -1.38 -24.54 0.66
CA GLY A 96 -0.07 -24.57 0.01
C GLY A 96 0.30 -23.25 -0.69
N VAL A 97 -0.59 -22.24 -0.68
CA VAL A 97 -0.41 -20.96 -1.36
C VAL A 97 -0.26 -19.83 -0.33
N PHE A 98 0.94 -19.29 -0.21
CA PHE A 98 1.20 -18.14 0.66
C PHE A 98 0.84 -16.84 -0.07
N LYS A 99 -0.30 -16.25 0.27
CA LYS A 99 -0.72 -14.98 -0.33
C LYS A 99 0.30 -13.88 -0.07
N ARG A 100 0.68 -13.15 -1.12
CA ARG A 100 1.46 -11.93 -0.99
C ARG A 100 0.52 -10.83 -0.48
N GLY A 101 0.85 -10.22 0.67
CA GLY A 101 0.07 -9.12 1.24
C GLY A 101 -0.12 -9.33 2.75
N GLY A 102 0.74 -8.78 3.54
CA GLY A 102 0.72 -8.87 5.00
C GLY A 102 1.62 -7.81 5.59
N SER A 103 2.13 -6.90 4.75
CA SER A 103 2.91 -5.76 5.22
C SER A 103 1.98 -4.59 5.48
N THR A 104 2.02 -4.05 6.69
CA THR A 104 1.25 -2.89 7.09
C THR A 104 1.75 -1.60 6.42
N ILE A 105 0.95 -0.53 6.47
CA ILE A 105 1.34 0.81 6.01
C ILE A 105 2.62 1.27 6.70
N THR A 106 2.78 1.01 8.00
CA THR A 106 3.98 1.40 8.74
C THR A 106 5.22 0.62 8.29
N GLN A 107 5.10 -0.68 8.00
CA GLN A 107 6.19 -1.48 7.44
C GLN A 107 6.60 -0.98 6.04
N GLN A 108 5.63 -0.65 5.20
CA GLN A 108 5.89 -0.07 3.89
C GLN A 108 6.58 1.29 3.99
N LEU A 109 6.16 2.14 4.94
CA LEU A 109 6.81 3.43 5.21
C LEU A 109 8.25 3.24 5.69
N ALA A 110 8.49 2.35 6.66
CA ALA A 110 9.82 2.02 7.18
C ALA A 110 10.77 1.61 6.04
N LYS A 111 10.29 0.71 5.18
CA LYS A 111 11.01 0.26 4.00
C LYS A 111 11.35 1.42 3.05
N ASN A 112 10.38 2.27 2.72
CA ASN A 112 10.59 3.37 1.78
C ASN A 112 11.56 4.43 2.33
N MET A 113 11.42 4.80 3.59
CA MET A 113 12.25 5.84 4.21
C MET A 113 13.72 5.43 4.37
N PHE A 114 13.98 4.21 4.88
CA PHE A 114 15.28 3.87 5.46
C PHE A 114 15.97 2.65 4.85
N LEU A 115 15.32 1.89 3.95
CA LEU A 115 15.86 0.64 3.42
C LEU A 115 16.03 0.67 1.91
N THR A 116 16.74 -0.34 1.38
CA THR A 116 16.97 -0.53 -0.06
C THR A 116 15.98 -1.52 -0.66
N LYS A 117 16.05 -1.69 -2.00
CA LYS A 117 15.20 -2.65 -2.74
C LYS A 117 15.60 -4.11 -2.55
N ASP A 118 16.71 -4.38 -1.88
CA ASP A 118 17.23 -5.74 -1.69
C ASP A 118 16.23 -6.62 -0.93
N ARG A 119 16.11 -7.88 -1.37
CA ARG A 119 15.19 -8.84 -0.77
C ARG A 119 15.98 -9.82 0.10
N THR A 120 16.37 -9.42 1.29
CA THR A 120 17.09 -10.25 2.26
C THR A 120 16.34 -10.37 3.58
N PHE A 121 16.56 -11.47 4.31
CA PHE A 121 15.99 -11.64 5.66
C PHE A 121 16.50 -10.57 6.63
N ILE A 122 17.78 -10.16 6.49
CA ILE A 122 18.37 -9.10 7.31
C ILE A 122 17.61 -7.79 7.09
N ARG A 123 17.37 -7.40 5.85
CA ARG A 123 16.56 -6.21 5.53
C ARG A 123 15.16 -6.32 6.14
N LYS A 124 14.52 -7.51 6.10
CA LYS A 124 13.18 -7.69 6.70
C LYS A 124 13.22 -7.57 8.23
N GLY A 125 14.28 -8.04 8.88
CA GLY A 125 14.49 -7.82 10.31
C GLY A 125 14.69 -6.34 10.66
N LEU A 126 15.50 -5.61 9.88
CA LEU A 126 15.67 -4.16 10.04
C LEU A 126 14.36 -3.39 9.81
N GLU A 127 13.57 -3.78 8.82
CA GLU A 127 12.25 -3.23 8.58
C GLU A 127 11.36 -3.35 9.83
N ALA A 128 11.37 -4.51 10.49
CA ALA A 128 10.59 -4.72 11.70
C ALA A 128 11.01 -3.78 12.85
N ILE A 129 12.30 -3.63 13.10
CA ILE A 129 12.82 -2.76 14.14
C ILE A 129 12.51 -1.29 13.86
N ILE A 130 12.67 -0.86 12.59
CA ILE A 130 12.37 0.53 12.18
C ILE A 130 10.86 0.79 12.25
N THR A 131 10.02 -0.19 11.91
CA THR A 131 8.57 -0.11 12.03
C THR A 131 8.15 0.20 13.47
N ASP A 132 8.69 -0.54 14.42
CA ASP A 132 8.44 -0.30 15.86
C ASP A 132 8.88 1.12 16.28
N ARG A 133 10.06 1.57 15.85
CA ARG A 133 10.52 2.95 16.12
C ARG A 133 9.61 4.02 15.52
N ILE A 134 9.11 3.82 14.32
CA ILE A 134 8.16 4.75 13.68
C ILE A 134 6.88 4.84 14.48
N GLU A 135 6.31 3.70 14.90
CA GLU A 135 5.08 3.66 15.70
C GLU A 135 5.23 4.33 17.09
N HIS A 136 6.42 4.24 17.70
CA HIS A 136 6.71 4.95 18.95
C HIS A 136 7.02 6.45 18.76
N THR A 137 7.29 6.87 17.53
CA THR A 137 7.74 8.24 17.22
C THR A 137 6.64 9.10 16.61
N LEU A 138 5.80 8.52 15.77
CA LEU A 138 4.75 9.20 15.00
C LEU A 138 3.36 8.72 15.40
N SER A 139 2.39 9.60 15.33
CA SER A 139 0.97 9.21 15.38
C SER A 139 0.54 8.50 14.11
N LYS A 140 -0.53 7.72 14.15
CA LYS A 140 -1.11 7.05 12.97
C LYS A 140 -1.40 8.01 11.82
N LYS A 141 -1.86 9.22 12.12
CA LYS A 141 -2.10 10.26 11.11
C LYS A 141 -0.81 10.71 10.43
N GLU A 142 0.26 10.91 11.20
CA GLU A 142 1.58 11.29 10.65
C GLU A 142 2.20 10.15 9.85
N ILE A 143 2.03 8.89 10.26
CA ILE A 143 2.47 7.71 9.50
C ILE A 143 1.76 7.66 8.15
N LEU A 144 0.44 7.77 8.13
CA LEU A 144 -0.35 7.76 6.89
C LEU A 144 0.00 8.94 5.98
N GLU A 145 0.16 10.14 6.55
CA GLU A 145 0.56 11.34 5.83
C GLU A 145 1.90 11.15 5.12
N ARG A 146 2.92 10.66 5.84
CA ARG A 146 4.24 10.39 5.28
C ARG A 146 4.20 9.29 4.23
N TYR A 147 3.46 8.22 4.49
CA TYR A 147 3.27 7.11 3.55
C TYR A 147 2.72 7.61 2.21
N LEU A 148 1.63 8.38 2.24
CA LEU A 148 1.01 8.93 1.03
C LEU A 148 1.92 9.90 0.26
N ASN A 149 2.92 10.48 0.91
CA ASN A 149 3.90 11.36 0.27
C ASN A 149 5.09 10.64 -0.35
N VAL A 150 5.33 9.35 -0.05
CA VAL A 150 6.53 8.62 -0.55
C VAL A 150 6.23 7.37 -1.34
N VAL A 151 5.02 6.80 -1.21
CA VAL A 151 4.69 5.53 -1.87
C VAL A 151 4.68 5.71 -3.40
N GLU A 152 5.08 4.65 -4.11
CA GLU A 152 5.08 4.60 -5.57
C GLU A 152 3.67 4.29 -6.09
N PHE A 153 3.14 5.15 -6.94
CA PHE A 153 1.83 5.01 -7.61
C PHE A 153 1.95 4.65 -9.10
N GLY A 154 3.14 4.46 -9.61
CA GLY A 154 3.42 4.13 -11.00
C GLY A 154 4.92 4.23 -11.24
N LYS A 155 5.38 3.84 -12.42
CA LYS A 155 6.80 3.92 -12.75
C LYS A 155 7.31 5.35 -12.56
N ASP A 156 8.20 5.53 -11.59
CA ASP A 156 8.82 6.82 -11.23
C ASP A 156 7.82 7.91 -10.77
N ILE A 157 6.62 7.51 -10.30
CA ILE A 157 5.59 8.41 -9.78
C ILE A 157 5.47 8.19 -8.26
N TYR A 158 6.07 9.08 -7.48
CA TYR A 158 6.12 8.97 -6.03
C TYR A 158 5.29 10.06 -5.35
N GLY A 159 4.51 9.63 -4.36
CA GLY A 159 3.65 10.50 -3.55
C GLY A 159 2.37 10.92 -4.24
N VAL A 160 1.37 11.18 -3.40
CA VAL A 160 -0.01 11.49 -3.84
C VAL A 160 -0.11 12.73 -4.71
N LYS A 161 0.73 13.75 -4.48
CA LYS A 161 0.73 14.98 -5.28
C LYS A 161 1.10 14.71 -6.73
N ALA A 162 2.19 13.97 -6.93
CA ALA A 162 2.63 13.58 -8.27
C ALA A 162 1.60 12.69 -8.95
N ALA A 163 1.03 11.71 -8.22
CA ALA A 163 0.03 10.78 -8.74
C ALA A 163 -1.25 11.49 -9.18
N ALA A 164 -1.85 12.33 -8.32
CA ALA A 164 -3.07 13.09 -8.64
C ALA A 164 -2.87 14.00 -9.87
N LYS A 165 -1.74 14.71 -9.93
CA LYS A 165 -1.41 15.55 -11.07
C LYS A 165 -1.18 14.74 -12.34
N TYR A 166 -0.46 13.62 -12.23
CA TYR A 166 -0.08 12.80 -13.39
C TYR A 166 -1.30 12.14 -14.02
N TYR A 167 -2.07 11.39 -13.22
CA TYR A 167 -3.18 10.59 -13.71
C TYR A 167 -4.42 11.41 -14.03
N PHE A 168 -4.74 12.40 -13.19
CA PHE A 168 -6.05 13.06 -13.22
C PHE A 168 -5.99 14.57 -13.46
N LYS A 169 -4.80 15.17 -13.49
CA LYS A 169 -4.61 16.64 -13.61
C LYS A 169 -5.29 17.42 -12.48
N LYS A 170 -5.46 16.77 -11.31
CA LYS A 170 -6.13 17.31 -10.12
C LYS A 170 -5.16 17.53 -8.96
N SER A 171 -5.60 18.29 -7.98
CA SER A 171 -4.98 18.29 -6.65
C SER A 171 -5.38 17.04 -5.86
N PRO A 172 -4.58 16.60 -4.86
CA PRO A 172 -4.95 15.46 -4.01
C PRO A 172 -6.27 15.62 -3.25
N ALA A 173 -6.73 16.85 -3.01
CA ALA A 173 -7.99 17.13 -2.34
C ALA A 173 -9.22 16.88 -3.21
N GLU A 174 -9.05 16.89 -4.55
CA GLU A 174 -10.13 16.79 -5.54
C GLU A 174 -10.35 15.39 -6.10
N LEU A 175 -9.61 14.39 -5.56
CA LEU A 175 -9.74 13.02 -6.02
C LEU A 175 -11.11 12.44 -5.70
N SER A 176 -11.78 11.90 -6.72
CA SER A 176 -13.06 11.20 -6.59
C SER A 176 -12.88 9.79 -5.98
N ILE A 177 -13.99 9.11 -5.71
CA ILE A 177 -14.01 7.72 -5.22
C ILE A 177 -13.29 6.80 -6.19
N VAL A 178 -13.62 6.88 -7.48
CA VAL A 178 -13.05 6.00 -8.51
C VAL A 178 -11.57 6.30 -8.73
N GLU A 179 -11.18 7.57 -8.76
CA GLU A 179 -9.77 7.98 -8.86
C GLU A 179 -8.96 7.54 -7.65
N SER A 180 -9.53 7.65 -6.44
CA SER A 180 -8.92 7.15 -5.20
C SER A 180 -8.78 5.63 -5.22
N SER A 181 -9.79 4.92 -5.74
CA SER A 181 -9.77 3.47 -5.89
C SER A 181 -8.74 3.03 -6.94
N PHE A 182 -8.56 3.79 -8.02
CA PHE A 182 -7.50 3.54 -9.00
C PHE A 182 -6.11 3.69 -8.39
N LEU A 183 -5.86 4.74 -7.59
CA LEU A 183 -4.58 4.90 -6.91
C LEU A 183 -4.32 3.77 -5.90
N ALA A 184 -5.34 3.30 -5.18
CA ALA A 184 -5.21 2.14 -4.31
C ALA A 184 -4.96 0.84 -5.09
N MET A 185 -5.64 0.65 -6.21
CA MET A 185 -5.47 -0.52 -7.07
C MET A 185 -4.04 -0.69 -7.56
N VAL A 186 -3.33 0.40 -7.86
CA VAL A 186 -1.98 0.32 -8.43
C VAL A 186 -0.89 0.00 -7.40
N LEU A 187 -1.11 0.25 -6.10
CA LEU A 187 -0.09 0.12 -5.05
C LEU A 187 0.61 -1.23 -4.95
N PRO A 188 -0.08 -2.40 -5.07
CA PRO A 188 0.58 -3.69 -4.95
C PRO A 188 1.63 -3.96 -6.05
N ASN A 189 1.42 -3.40 -7.24
CA ASN A 189 2.37 -3.45 -8.35
C ASN A 189 2.27 -2.19 -9.22
N PRO A 190 2.89 -1.07 -8.79
CA PRO A 190 2.68 0.24 -9.41
C PRO A 190 3.01 0.28 -10.91
N VAL A 191 4.05 -0.45 -11.34
CA VAL A 191 4.46 -0.49 -12.75
C VAL A 191 3.48 -1.28 -13.59
N LYS A 192 3.08 -2.49 -13.13
CA LYS A 192 2.17 -3.36 -13.90
C LYS A 192 0.75 -2.78 -13.95
N TYR A 193 0.20 -2.37 -12.82
CA TYR A 193 -1.22 -2.00 -12.74
C TYR A 193 -1.51 -0.60 -13.27
N SER A 194 -0.51 0.29 -13.33
CA SER A 194 -0.65 1.58 -14.02
C SER A 194 -0.72 1.49 -15.55
N MET A 195 -0.45 0.31 -16.13
CA MET A 195 -0.51 0.11 -17.59
C MET A 195 -1.89 0.41 -18.19
N SER A 196 -2.97 0.22 -17.42
CA SER A 196 -4.32 0.61 -17.84
C SER A 196 -4.43 2.11 -18.17
N TYR A 197 -3.73 2.96 -17.45
CA TYR A 197 -3.69 4.39 -17.73
C TYR A 197 -3.04 4.70 -19.08
N TYR A 198 -1.93 4.04 -19.40
CA TYR A 198 -1.22 4.26 -20.67
C TYR A 198 -2.01 3.74 -21.86
N ARG A 199 -2.75 2.65 -21.69
CA ARG A 199 -3.63 2.09 -22.71
C ARG A 199 -4.92 2.87 -22.89
N LYS A 200 -5.26 3.76 -21.94
CA LYS A 200 -6.57 4.43 -21.85
C LYS A 200 -7.75 3.45 -21.84
N GLU A 201 -7.51 2.29 -21.26
CA GLU A 201 -8.47 1.21 -21.14
C GLU A 201 -8.18 0.40 -19.88
N LEU A 202 -9.23 0.05 -19.13
CA LEU A 202 -9.12 -0.91 -18.05
C LEU A 202 -9.04 -2.32 -18.61
N THR A 203 -7.96 -3.04 -18.30
CA THR A 203 -7.94 -4.49 -18.54
C THR A 203 -9.06 -5.15 -17.74
N PRO A 204 -9.54 -6.35 -18.13
CA PRO A 204 -10.57 -7.08 -17.36
C PRO A 204 -10.22 -7.21 -15.88
N PHE A 205 -8.96 -7.54 -15.57
CA PHE A 205 -8.44 -7.55 -14.20
C PHE A 205 -8.55 -6.21 -13.49
N ALA A 206 -8.09 -5.12 -14.14
CA ALA A 206 -8.13 -3.79 -13.54
C ALA A 206 -9.57 -3.32 -13.29
N ARG A 207 -10.48 -3.60 -14.22
CA ARG A 207 -11.93 -3.30 -14.09
C ARG A 207 -12.52 -4.03 -12.89
N LYS A 208 -12.31 -5.36 -12.81
CA LYS A 208 -12.77 -6.19 -11.72
C LYS A 208 -12.22 -5.70 -10.36
N ARG A 209 -10.90 -5.47 -10.28
CA ARG A 209 -10.26 -5.02 -9.03
C ARG A 209 -10.74 -3.64 -8.61
N LEU A 210 -10.88 -2.71 -9.55
CA LEU A 210 -11.40 -1.37 -9.29
C LEU A 210 -12.84 -1.42 -8.77
N GLY A 211 -13.71 -2.20 -9.45
CA GLY A 211 -15.09 -2.43 -9.01
C GLY A 211 -15.16 -3.03 -7.60
N ARG A 212 -14.34 -4.03 -7.30
CA ARG A 212 -14.28 -4.62 -5.95
C ARG A 212 -13.85 -3.62 -4.88
N ILE A 213 -12.89 -2.74 -5.16
CA ILE A 213 -12.49 -1.70 -4.20
C ILE A 213 -13.66 -0.76 -3.90
N VAL A 214 -14.41 -0.35 -4.93
CA VAL A 214 -15.60 0.50 -4.77
C VAL A 214 -16.69 -0.25 -3.99
N GLU A 215 -16.92 -1.53 -4.28
CA GLU A 215 -17.84 -2.39 -3.53
C GLU A 215 -17.44 -2.54 -2.06
N ASP A 216 -16.17 -2.77 -1.78
CA ASP A 216 -15.66 -2.88 -0.41
C ASP A 216 -15.80 -1.55 0.35
N LEU A 217 -15.61 -0.40 -0.28
CA LEU A 217 -15.89 0.90 0.33
C LEU A 217 -17.35 1.02 0.80
N TYR A 218 -18.30 0.55 0.01
CA TYR A 218 -19.72 0.52 0.38
C TYR A 218 -19.98 -0.53 1.47
N ARG A 219 -19.51 -1.76 1.30
CA ARG A 219 -19.70 -2.88 2.24
C ARG A 219 -19.19 -2.56 3.65
N TYR A 220 -18.08 -1.83 3.74
CA TYR A 220 -17.50 -1.40 5.01
C TYR A 220 -17.94 0.01 5.45
N HIS A 221 -19.03 0.54 4.89
CA HIS A 221 -19.66 1.83 5.26
C HIS A 221 -18.68 3.01 5.17
N ARG A 222 -17.80 3.02 4.17
CA ARG A 222 -16.89 4.14 3.91
C ARG A 222 -17.49 5.18 2.97
N ILE A 223 -18.49 4.77 2.18
CA ILE A 223 -19.31 5.58 1.28
C ILE A 223 -20.78 5.19 1.44
N SER A 224 -21.69 6.08 1.03
CA SER A 224 -23.13 5.84 0.97
C SER A 224 -23.51 4.96 -0.23
N GLU A 225 -24.76 4.48 -0.26
CA GLU A 225 -25.30 3.73 -1.39
C GLU A 225 -25.40 4.59 -2.66
N GLU A 226 -25.76 5.86 -2.51
CA GLU A 226 -25.78 6.80 -3.64
C GLU A 226 -24.38 7.01 -4.22
N GLU A 227 -23.38 7.24 -3.36
CA GLU A 227 -21.99 7.37 -3.77
C GLU A 227 -21.46 6.08 -4.43
N TYR A 228 -21.87 4.91 -3.94
CA TYR A 228 -21.54 3.62 -4.54
C TYR A 228 -22.12 3.48 -5.95
N ASN A 229 -23.42 3.76 -6.14
CA ASN A 229 -24.07 3.64 -7.43
C ASN A 229 -23.44 4.56 -8.49
N ILE A 230 -23.10 5.79 -8.10
CA ILE A 230 -22.37 6.73 -8.97
C ILE A 230 -20.97 6.19 -9.31
N ALA A 231 -20.21 5.75 -8.29
CA ALA A 231 -18.84 5.31 -8.47
C ALA A 231 -18.75 4.03 -9.31
N ILE A 232 -19.64 3.05 -9.11
CA ILE A 232 -19.61 1.80 -9.87
C ILE A 232 -19.96 2.03 -11.35
N ALA A 233 -20.91 2.94 -11.65
CA ALA A 233 -21.18 3.36 -13.02
C ALA A 233 -19.96 4.02 -13.67
N GLN A 234 -19.24 4.87 -12.95
CA GLN A 234 -18.01 5.52 -13.44
C GLN A 234 -16.86 4.54 -13.72
N VAL A 235 -16.82 3.38 -13.08
CA VAL A 235 -15.82 2.34 -13.39
C VAL A 235 -15.96 1.86 -14.84
N ALA A 236 -17.16 1.75 -15.36
CA ALA A 236 -17.40 1.32 -16.76
C ALA A 236 -16.76 2.28 -17.77
N TYR A 237 -16.76 3.57 -17.46
CA TYR A 237 -16.32 4.66 -18.35
C TYR A 237 -15.03 5.33 -17.90
N PHE A 238 -14.24 4.72 -17.04
CA PHE A 238 -13.11 5.35 -16.34
C PHE A 238 -12.10 6.11 -17.23
N PHE A 239 -11.88 5.66 -18.46
CA PHE A 239 -11.01 6.33 -19.45
C PHE A 239 -11.78 6.84 -20.68
N GLN A 240 -13.08 6.78 -20.66
CA GLN A 240 -13.95 7.21 -21.75
C GLN A 240 -14.69 8.50 -21.35
N PRO A 241 -15.12 9.33 -22.31
CA PRO A 241 -16.04 10.40 -21.99
C PRO A 241 -17.30 9.80 -21.35
N GLU A 242 -17.84 10.48 -20.32
CA GLU A 242 -19.10 10.05 -19.70
C GLU A 242 -20.17 9.93 -20.80
N PRO A 243 -20.93 8.82 -20.83
CA PRO A 243 -22.04 8.71 -21.76
C PRO A 243 -23.08 9.78 -21.41
N PRO A 244 -23.89 10.22 -22.40
CA PRO A 244 -25.02 11.09 -22.11
C PRO A 244 -25.90 10.47 -21.02
N PRO A 245 -26.54 11.27 -20.16
CA PRO A 245 -27.29 10.78 -19.00
C PRO A 245 -28.38 9.73 -19.33
N GLU A 246 -28.85 9.69 -20.56
CA GLU A 246 -29.87 8.76 -21.06
C GLU A 246 -29.35 7.33 -21.34
N GLU A 247 -27.99 7.15 -21.49
CA GLU A 247 -27.41 5.83 -21.77
C GLU A 247 -27.00 5.06 -20.50
N ILE A 248 -27.06 5.69 -19.33
CA ILE A 248 -26.71 5.04 -18.07
C ILE A 248 -27.72 3.96 -17.65
N PHE A 249 -28.89 3.94 -18.24
CA PHE A 249 -29.99 3.03 -17.89
C PHE A 249 -30.40 2.06 -19.02
N SER A 250 -29.56 1.83 -20.03
CA SER A 250 -29.86 0.76 -20.99
C SER A 250 -29.66 -0.60 -20.31
N GLU A 251 -30.77 -1.27 -20.03
CA GLU A 251 -30.85 -2.65 -19.56
C GLU A 251 -30.02 -3.57 -20.45
N GLY A 252 -29.03 -4.28 -19.91
CA GLY A 252 -28.46 -5.41 -20.60
C GLY A 252 -27.03 -5.84 -20.38
N GLU A 253 -26.22 -5.16 -19.58
CA GLU A 253 -24.96 -5.77 -19.15
C GLU A 253 -25.10 -6.33 -17.74
N GLU A 254 -25.23 -7.66 -17.66
CA GLU A 254 -25.23 -8.37 -16.38
C GLU A 254 -23.92 -8.10 -15.65
N VAL A 255 -24.03 -7.50 -14.46
CA VAL A 255 -22.90 -7.40 -13.53
C VAL A 255 -22.49 -8.83 -13.19
N PRO A 256 -21.21 -9.22 -13.39
CA PRO A 256 -20.77 -10.59 -13.10
C PRO A 256 -21.12 -10.98 -11.68
N THR A 257 -21.72 -12.14 -11.50
CA THR A 257 -22.08 -12.68 -10.19
C THR A 257 -20.84 -12.93 -9.34
N LEU A 258 -21.00 -12.98 -8.02
CA LEU A 258 -19.93 -13.32 -7.08
C LEU A 258 -19.18 -14.61 -7.47
N GLN A 259 -19.89 -15.58 -8.03
CA GLN A 259 -19.35 -16.87 -8.43
C GLN A 259 -18.49 -16.81 -9.70
N GLU A 260 -18.85 -15.94 -10.65
CA GLU A 260 -18.02 -15.66 -11.84
C GLU A 260 -16.78 -14.87 -11.45
N LEU A 261 -16.90 -14.00 -10.45
CA LEU A 261 -15.80 -13.25 -9.88
C LEU A 261 -14.78 -14.17 -9.14
N GLU A 262 -15.22 -15.17 -8.41
CA GLU A 262 -14.37 -16.17 -7.74
C GLU A 262 -13.66 -17.10 -8.73
N ASN A 263 -14.34 -17.52 -9.78
CA ASN A 263 -13.75 -18.38 -10.82
C ASN A 263 -12.63 -17.67 -11.60
N MET A 264 -12.78 -16.37 -11.86
CA MET A 264 -11.74 -15.57 -12.52
C MET A 264 -10.50 -15.34 -11.62
N GLU A 265 -10.67 -15.26 -10.30
CA GLU A 265 -9.52 -15.20 -9.35
C GLU A 265 -8.73 -16.49 -9.29
N SER A 266 -9.44 -17.62 -9.39
CA SER A 266 -8.82 -18.96 -9.36
C SER A 266 -7.98 -19.21 -10.61
N GLN A 267 -8.44 -18.76 -11.77
CA GLN A 267 -7.70 -18.84 -13.02
C GLN A 267 -6.44 -17.95 -13.04
N GLU A 268 -6.55 -16.71 -12.55
CA GLU A 268 -5.40 -15.81 -12.51
C GLU A 268 -4.31 -16.26 -11.51
N GLN A 269 -4.70 -16.96 -10.46
CA GLN A 269 -3.74 -17.55 -9.51
C GLN A 269 -2.98 -18.76 -10.14
N MET A 270 -3.60 -19.50 -11.05
CA MET A 270 -2.94 -20.56 -11.81
C MET A 270 -1.97 -20.00 -12.86
N ASP A 271 -2.36 -18.97 -13.60
CA ASP A 271 -1.51 -18.33 -14.61
C ASP A 271 -0.26 -17.66 -14.00
N LEU A 272 -0.37 -17.14 -12.77
CA LEU A 272 0.77 -16.57 -12.03
C LEU A 272 1.70 -17.62 -11.43
N GLY A 273 1.26 -18.89 -11.35
CA GLY A 273 2.06 -20.04 -10.95
C GLY A 273 2.95 -20.58 -12.06
N GLU A 274 2.49 -20.51 -13.31
CA GLU A 274 3.22 -21.01 -14.48
C GLU A 274 4.33 -20.07 -15.00
N GLU A 275 4.28 -18.77 -14.70
CA GLU A 275 5.37 -17.82 -15.05
C GLU A 275 6.56 -17.82 -14.04
N SER A 276 6.59 -18.73 -13.07
CA SER A 276 7.61 -18.78 -12.01
C SER A 276 8.49 -20.04 -12.03
N GLU A 277 8.41 -20.89 -13.06
CA GLU A 277 9.37 -21.99 -13.30
C GLU A 277 10.51 -21.60 -14.25
#